data_c8c1366e2b9f704df1b18161a9e15681
#
_entry.id   c8c1366e2b9f704df1b18161a9e15681
#
_cell.length_a   1.000
_cell.length_b   1.000
_cell.length_c   1.000
_cell.angle_alpha   90.00
_cell.angle_beta   90.00
_cell.angle_gamma   90.00
#
_symmetry.space_group_name_H-M   'P 1'
#
loop_
_entity.id
_entity.type
_entity.pdbx_description
1 polymer ?
#
loop_
_entity_poly.entity_id
_entity_poly.type
_entity_poly.pdbx_seq_one_letter_code
_entity_poly.pdbx_strand_id
1 'polypeptide(L)'
;MDRIGYQYPLTLKMFLDYGMIYAPNQIIKYRDQLQFTYTEHYNRVKRLSNALKSLGVRPGQAVGMLEWDTHRYLEAHWAIPLYGCLFHTVNVRMTPQQLIYCINHAEDVVLFVNEDFLPLVESIQHELKTVKTYVLMTDRQGEISTTLPNVIEYEELLRQQSEDYEFPEISEDSKATLCYTSGTTGNPKGVVFTHRELVLHAISVCMTWGLYPWGLEIKANQVYMPLTPMFHVQAWGVPYFAFMLGCKYILPGRYEPDKILRWLNEEKVNFSHCVTTILHMLVFHPDAEKYDLRGWKVCLGGAKLTRQLAERAWQLGIRTQSAYGMTETCPAMTTGQLKPEHFDLPMEEKISYYIKSGIPFVFSQAKVVDEDFNELPRDGKSVGHVVVRTPWCTHEYFKEPEKTKELWKNDWLNTGDIGYMDKEGYLMITDRSKDAIKSGGEWISTLTLEDAISQFPAVLEAAVIGIPDPRWDERPCAFIALKPGQTALAEDIRDHLLRFANEGKIEKWWIPDLPQGYIFVDSIPHNYIGKVDKNVLRAMYAEKAK
;
A
#
# COMPACT_ATOMS: atom_id res chain seq x y z
N MET A 1 29.08 2.55 -28.56
CA MET A 1 29.59 3.93 -28.56
C MET A 1 29.93 4.27 -27.11
N ASP A 2 31.21 4.46 -26.84
CA ASP A 2 31.64 4.93 -25.52
C ASP A 2 31.11 6.35 -25.36
N ARG A 3 30.25 6.55 -24.36
CA ARG A 3 29.68 7.87 -24.07
C ARG A 3 30.79 8.76 -23.53
N ILE A 4 31.11 9.83 -24.26
CA ILE A 4 31.99 10.89 -23.80
C ILE A 4 31.16 11.80 -22.90
N GLY A 5 31.34 11.67 -21.59
CA GLY A 5 30.65 12.49 -20.59
C GLY A 5 30.25 11.72 -19.35
N TYR A 6 30.01 12.45 -18.28
CA TYR A 6 29.57 11.89 -17.00
C TYR A 6 28.17 11.30 -17.12
N GLN A 7 28.02 10.03 -16.72
CA GLN A 7 26.70 9.40 -16.61
C GLN A 7 26.18 9.65 -15.20
N TYR A 8 25.22 10.54 -15.07
CA TYR A 8 24.59 10.87 -13.79
C TYR A 8 23.69 9.72 -13.32
N PRO A 9 23.99 9.02 -12.22
CA PRO A 9 23.18 7.90 -11.75
C PRO A 9 21.91 8.35 -11.07
N LEU A 10 20.78 7.72 -11.40
CA LEU A 10 19.49 7.96 -10.76
C LEU A 10 19.42 7.25 -9.40
N THR A 11 19.96 7.86 -8.36
CA THR A 11 19.94 7.31 -7.01
C THR A 11 19.05 8.13 -6.08
N LEU A 12 18.58 7.53 -4.98
CA LEU A 12 17.77 8.21 -3.96
C LEU A 12 18.48 9.44 -3.36
N LYS A 13 19.81 9.52 -3.46
CA LYS A 13 20.61 10.66 -3.00
C LYS A 13 20.16 11.98 -3.63
N MET A 14 19.66 11.93 -4.89
CA MET A 14 19.16 13.12 -5.59
C MET A 14 18.04 13.84 -4.83
N PHE A 15 17.10 13.08 -4.27
CA PHE A 15 15.99 13.65 -3.49
C PHE A 15 16.47 14.21 -2.17
N LEU A 16 17.36 13.48 -1.49
CA LEU A 16 17.93 13.90 -0.22
C LEU A 16 18.74 15.20 -0.38
N ASP A 17 19.65 15.25 -1.34
CA ASP A 17 20.49 16.44 -1.60
C ASP A 17 19.65 17.64 -2.00
N TYR A 18 18.66 17.46 -2.88
CA TYR A 18 17.82 18.57 -3.32
C TYR A 18 16.98 19.13 -2.18
N GLY A 19 16.40 18.27 -1.34
CA GLY A 19 15.66 18.71 -0.15
C GLY A 19 16.53 19.54 0.80
N MET A 20 17.79 19.17 0.95
CA MET A 20 18.78 19.92 1.74
C MET A 20 19.12 21.29 1.13
N ILE A 21 19.17 21.39 -0.21
CA ILE A 21 19.37 22.68 -0.90
C ILE A 21 18.13 23.55 -0.76
N TYR A 22 16.93 22.96 -0.94
CA TYR A 22 15.68 23.69 -1.05
C TYR A 22 15.12 24.13 0.31
N ALA A 23 15.14 23.26 1.32
CA ALA A 23 14.45 23.49 2.59
C ALA A 23 15.22 22.94 3.81
N PRO A 24 16.49 23.33 4.05
CA PRO A 24 17.33 22.75 5.11
C PRO A 24 16.75 22.92 6.52
N ASN A 25 15.92 23.94 6.73
CA ASN A 25 15.29 24.26 8.02
C ASN A 25 13.85 23.74 8.13
N GLN A 26 13.33 22.98 7.15
CA GLN A 26 11.99 22.39 7.23
C GLN A 26 11.92 21.36 8.36
N ILE A 27 10.75 21.22 8.95
CA ILE A 27 10.53 20.42 10.16
C ILE A 27 10.03 19.02 9.80
N ILE A 28 10.62 18.03 10.46
CA ILE A 28 10.11 16.67 10.62
C ILE A 28 9.66 16.54 12.08
N LYS A 29 8.36 16.39 12.30
CA LYS A 29 7.77 16.23 13.62
C LYS A 29 7.39 14.76 13.82
N TYR A 30 7.84 14.15 14.88
CA TYR A 30 7.43 12.82 15.32
C TYR A 30 6.52 12.93 16.53
N ARG A 31 5.24 12.68 16.33
CA ARG A 31 4.19 12.83 17.35
C ARG A 31 4.27 14.20 18.04
N ASP A 32 4.05 14.24 19.36
CA ASP A 32 4.28 15.42 20.18
C ASP A 32 5.59 15.33 20.99
N GLN A 33 6.49 14.44 20.58
CA GLN A 33 7.69 14.07 21.34
C GLN A 33 8.96 14.74 20.82
N LEU A 34 9.16 14.72 19.51
CA LEU A 34 10.40 15.17 18.88
C LEU A 34 10.10 15.97 17.61
N GLN A 35 11.01 16.88 17.31
CA GLN A 35 11.07 17.53 16.02
C GLN A 35 12.53 17.77 15.62
N PHE A 36 12.78 17.67 14.32
CA PHE A 36 14.09 17.89 13.71
C PHE A 36 13.94 18.82 12.52
N THR A 37 14.98 19.59 12.25
CA THR A 37 15.14 20.21 10.92
C THR A 37 15.62 19.16 9.91
N TYR A 38 15.47 19.44 8.62
CA TYR A 38 16.06 18.61 7.56
C TYR A 38 17.57 18.47 7.72
N THR A 39 18.26 19.53 8.17
CA THR A 39 19.70 19.50 8.47
C THR A 39 20.02 18.51 9.59
N GLU A 40 19.28 18.53 10.69
CA GLU A 40 19.48 17.58 11.78
C GLU A 40 19.15 16.16 11.34
N HIS A 41 18.07 15.97 10.58
CA HIS A 41 17.74 14.68 10.00
C HIS A 41 18.86 14.15 9.08
N TYR A 42 19.37 14.98 8.19
CA TYR A 42 20.48 14.62 7.31
C TYR A 42 21.73 14.18 8.09
N ASN A 43 22.06 14.89 9.18
CA ASN A 43 23.16 14.51 10.06
C ASN A 43 22.91 13.17 10.76
N ARG A 44 21.66 12.90 11.16
CA ARG A 44 21.27 11.60 11.73
C ARG A 44 21.37 10.47 10.70
N VAL A 45 20.99 10.71 9.44
CA VAL A 45 21.18 9.76 8.32
C VAL A 45 22.66 9.43 8.13
N LYS A 46 23.57 10.43 8.20
CA LYS A 46 25.01 10.21 8.13
C LYS A 46 25.54 9.41 9.33
N ARG A 47 25.08 9.72 10.54
CA ARG A 47 25.40 8.93 11.74
C ARG A 47 24.94 7.49 11.62
N LEU A 48 23.72 7.24 11.10
CA LEU A 48 23.22 5.89 10.88
C LEU A 48 24.06 5.13 9.85
N SER A 49 24.54 5.81 8.80
CA SER A 49 25.45 5.20 7.81
C SER A 49 26.79 4.82 8.46
N ASN A 50 27.36 5.67 9.33
CA ASN A 50 28.56 5.34 10.13
C ASN A 50 28.27 4.20 11.12
N ALA A 51 27.07 4.15 11.71
CA ALA A 51 26.66 3.07 12.59
C ALA A 51 26.63 1.72 11.87
N LEU A 52 26.07 1.64 10.67
CA LEU A 52 26.12 0.41 9.85
C LEU A 52 27.56 -0.07 9.63
N LYS A 53 28.47 0.86 9.32
CA LYS A 53 29.89 0.56 9.17
C LYS A 53 30.51 0.03 10.47
N SER A 54 30.21 0.65 11.61
CA SER A 54 30.73 0.23 12.93
C SER A 54 30.21 -1.14 13.36
N LEU A 55 28.99 -1.50 12.96
CA LEU A 55 28.39 -2.83 13.15
C LEU A 55 28.95 -3.89 12.19
N GLY A 56 29.88 -3.53 11.30
CA GLY A 56 30.49 -4.44 10.35
C GLY A 56 29.59 -4.83 9.17
N VAL A 57 28.53 -4.06 8.92
CA VAL A 57 27.66 -4.26 7.74
C VAL A 57 28.45 -3.88 6.48
N ARG A 58 28.31 -4.69 5.44
CA ARG A 58 28.98 -4.46 4.15
C ARG A 58 27.95 -4.15 3.06
N PRO A 59 28.29 -3.29 2.09
CA PRO A 59 27.45 -3.07 0.93
C PRO A 59 26.98 -4.39 0.30
N GLY A 60 25.72 -4.41 -0.16
CA GLY A 60 25.05 -5.59 -0.72
C GLY A 60 24.38 -6.50 0.30
N GLN A 61 24.64 -6.35 1.60
CA GLN A 61 23.97 -7.12 2.64
C GLN A 61 22.58 -6.54 2.93
N ALA A 62 21.66 -7.39 3.42
CA ALA A 62 20.34 -6.97 3.84
C ALA A 62 20.34 -6.52 5.30
N VAL A 63 19.57 -5.49 5.58
CA VAL A 63 19.33 -4.90 6.91
C VAL A 63 17.82 -4.81 7.10
N GLY A 64 17.30 -5.56 8.07
CA GLY A 64 15.87 -5.63 8.37
C GLY A 64 15.41 -4.62 9.41
N MET A 65 14.15 -4.15 9.29
CA MET A 65 13.57 -3.21 10.25
C MET A 65 12.11 -3.53 10.56
N LEU A 66 11.82 -3.77 11.85
CA LEU A 66 10.47 -3.88 12.41
C LEU A 66 10.18 -2.61 13.20
N GLU A 67 9.48 -1.66 12.60
CA GLU A 67 9.22 -0.35 13.20
C GLU A 67 7.87 0.21 12.73
N TRP A 68 7.32 1.14 13.51
CA TRP A 68 6.19 1.99 13.14
C TRP A 68 6.66 3.17 12.27
N ASP A 69 5.75 4.06 11.90
CA ASP A 69 6.04 5.23 11.05
C ASP A 69 6.73 6.36 11.86
N THR A 70 7.98 6.12 12.23
CA THR A 70 8.78 7.00 13.09
C THR A 70 9.87 7.75 12.29
N HIS A 71 10.52 8.68 12.95
CA HIS A 71 11.70 9.37 12.41
C HIS A 71 12.85 8.39 12.11
N ARG A 72 13.01 7.33 12.92
CA ARG A 72 14.03 6.28 12.72
C ARG A 72 13.80 5.51 11.43
N TYR A 73 12.51 5.26 11.11
CA TYR A 73 12.17 4.63 9.84
C TYR A 73 12.51 5.53 8.65
N LEU A 74 12.20 6.84 8.76
CA LEU A 74 12.53 7.81 7.73
C LEU A 74 14.05 7.95 7.54
N GLU A 75 14.85 7.90 8.62
CA GLU A 75 16.31 7.88 8.56
C GLU A 75 16.85 6.64 7.84
N ALA A 76 16.26 5.46 8.14
CA ALA A 76 16.64 4.19 7.52
C ALA A 76 16.33 4.15 6.02
N HIS A 77 15.24 4.79 5.56
CA HIS A 77 14.89 4.90 4.14
C HIS A 77 16.00 5.56 3.30
N TRP A 78 16.80 6.42 3.92
CA TRP A 78 17.96 7.06 3.28
C TRP A 78 19.24 6.31 3.56
N ALA A 79 19.56 6.10 4.83
CA ALA A 79 20.87 5.62 5.26
C ALA A 79 21.21 4.24 4.71
N ILE A 80 20.29 3.28 4.79
CA ILE A 80 20.56 1.89 4.41
C ILE A 80 20.78 1.74 2.90
N PRO A 81 19.89 2.24 2.02
CA PRO A 81 20.14 2.18 0.58
C PRO A 81 21.35 3.01 0.15
N LEU A 82 21.57 4.20 0.71
CA LEU A 82 22.70 5.07 0.35
C LEU A 82 24.05 4.59 0.89
N TYR A 83 24.02 3.71 1.90
CA TYR A 83 25.21 2.97 2.31
C TYR A 83 25.56 1.84 1.31
N GLY A 84 24.66 1.51 0.39
CA GLY A 84 24.80 0.43 -0.58
C GLY A 84 24.25 -0.90 -0.08
N CYS A 85 23.41 -0.91 0.94
CA CYS A 85 22.75 -2.09 1.49
C CYS A 85 21.32 -2.25 0.98
N LEU A 86 20.81 -3.47 1.08
CA LEU A 86 19.43 -3.81 0.78
C LEU A 86 18.56 -3.55 2.03
N PHE A 87 17.70 -2.53 1.97
CA PHE A 87 16.79 -2.24 3.06
C PHE A 87 15.59 -3.16 3.03
N HIS A 88 15.56 -4.14 3.94
CA HIS A 88 14.42 -5.04 4.11
C HIS A 88 13.39 -4.40 5.04
N THR A 89 12.30 -3.92 4.45
CA THR A 89 11.16 -3.33 5.16
C THR A 89 10.26 -4.44 5.68
N VAL A 90 10.53 -4.92 6.90
CA VAL A 90 9.85 -6.08 7.48
C VAL A 90 8.41 -5.72 7.85
N ASN A 91 7.46 -6.49 7.35
CA ASN A 91 6.05 -6.29 7.67
C ASN A 91 5.75 -6.79 9.10
N VAL A 92 5.54 -5.87 10.02
CA VAL A 92 5.28 -6.12 11.46
C VAL A 92 3.99 -6.90 11.74
N ARG A 93 3.12 -7.09 10.75
CA ARG A 93 1.86 -7.80 10.88
C ARG A 93 1.93 -9.26 10.41
N MET A 94 3.11 -9.73 10.02
CA MET A 94 3.33 -11.12 9.64
C MET A 94 3.28 -12.05 10.85
N THR A 95 2.91 -13.32 10.60
CA THR A 95 2.99 -14.37 11.63
C THR A 95 4.45 -14.67 11.98
N PRO A 96 4.73 -15.25 13.17
CA PRO A 96 6.10 -15.63 13.54
C PRO A 96 6.81 -16.47 12.47
N GLN A 97 6.14 -17.45 11.88
CA GLN A 97 6.68 -18.34 10.84
C GLN A 97 7.02 -17.57 9.56
N GLN A 98 6.18 -16.62 9.17
CA GLN A 98 6.45 -15.77 8.02
C GLN A 98 7.63 -14.83 8.27
N LEU A 99 7.75 -14.28 9.49
CA LEU A 99 8.90 -13.45 9.88
C LEU A 99 10.21 -14.23 9.83
N ILE A 100 10.23 -15.44 10.42
CA ILE A 100 11.39 -16.34 10.35
C ILE A 100 11.79 -16.59 8.89
N TYR A 101 10.81 -16.90 8.04
CA TYR A 101 11.07 -17.14 6.63
C TYR A 101 11.64 -15.90 5.95
N CYS A 102 10.99 -14.72 6.08
CA CYS A 102 11.39 -13.50 5.38
C CYS A 102 12.79 -13.04 5.82
N ILE A 103 13.07 -13.00 7.13
CA ILE A 103 14.35 -12.56 7.69
C ILE A 103 15.49 -13.49 7.24
N ASN A 104 15.28 -14.81 7.27
CA ASN A 104 16.28 -15.79 6.83
C ASN A 104 16.45 -15.79 5.31
N HIS A 105 15.38 -15.61 4.53
CA HIS A 105 15.43 -15.55 3.08
C HIS A 105 16.11 -14.27 2.57
N ALA A 106 15.87 -13.13 3.25
CA ALA A 106 16.57 -11.87 3.02
C ALA A 106 18.04 -11.95 3.42
N GLU A 107 18.41 -12.86 4.35
CA GLU A 107 19.72 -12.95 4.98
C GLU A 107 20.09 -11.67 5.75
N ASP A 108 19.12 -11.13 6.50
CA ASP A 108 19.35 -9.93 7.30
C ASP A 108 20.50 -10.14 8.28
N VAL A 109 21.49 -9.23 8.27
CA VAL A 109 22.66 -9.31 9.16
C VAL A 109 22.51 -8.44 10.41
N VAL A 110 21.70 -7.40 10.34
CA VAL A 110 21.27 -6.55 11.45
C VAL A 110 19.75 -6.44 11.41
N LEU A 111 19.11 -6.51 12.55
CA LEU A 111 17.68 -6.33 12.70
C LEU A 111 17.41 -5.16 13.65
N PHE A 112 16.78 -4.11 13.12
CA PHE A 112 16.24 -3.00 13.89
C PHE A 112 14.86 -3.39 14.42
N VAL A 113 14.63 -3.27 15.72
CA VAL A 113 13.42 -3.78 16.38
C VAL A 113 12.84 -2.71 17.30
N ASN A 114 11.61 -2.27 17.02
CA ASN A 114 10.87 -1.43 17.96
C ASN A 114 10.46 -2.25 19.20
N GLU A 115 10.46 -1.60 20.36
CA GLU A 115 10.14 -2.22 21.64
C GLU A 115 8.80 -2.96 21.67
N ASP A 116 7.80 -2.50 20.90
CA ASP A 116 6.50 -3.19 20.79
C ASP A 116 6.62 -4.60 20.17
N PHE A 117 7.67 -4.85 19.40
CA PHE A 117 7.91 -6.13 18.72
C PHE A 117 8.96 -7.00 19.42
N LEU A 118 9.55 -6.53 20.52
CA LEU A 118 10.54 -7.32 21.29
C LEU A 118 10.02 -8.70 21.69
N PRO A 119 8.83 -8.85 22.31
CA PRO A 119 8.36 -10.17 22.72
C PRO A 119 8.23 -11.15 21.54
N LEU A 120 7.83 -10.63 20.38
CA LEU A 120 7.73 -11.42 19.14
C LEU A 120 9.11 -11.87 18.67
N VAL A 121 10.07 -10.96 18.56
CA VAL A 121 11.43 -11.25 18.06
C VAL A 121 12.17 -12.17 19.05
N GLU A 122 12.03 -11.96 20.36
CA GLU A 122 12.56 -12.85 21.40
C GLU A 122 12.05 -14.29 21.26
N SER A 123 10.77 -14.46 20.91
CA SER A 123 10.18 -15.79 20.74
C SER A 123 10.74 -16.56 19.55
N ILE A 124 11.27 -15.88 18.53
CA ILE A 124 11.76 -16.48 17.27
C ILE A 124 13.28 -16.37 17.09
N GLN A 125 14.00 -15.67 17.99
CA GLN A 125 15.43 -15.35 17.83
C GLN A 125 16.31 -16.58 17.52
N HIS A 126 15.99 -17.74 18.10
CA HIS A 126 16.75 -18.97 17.92
C HIS A 126 16.64 -19.56 16.50
N GLU A 127 15.65 -19.11 15.72
CA GLU A 127 15.43 -19.55 14.35
C GLU A 127 16.00 -18.54 13.31
N LEU A 128 16.46 -17.35 13.75
CA LEU A 128 17.06 -16.34 12.90
C LEU A 128 18.55 -16.63 12.66
N LYS A 129 18.86 -17.18 11.49
CA LYS A 129 20.19 -17.78 11.20
C LYS A 129 21.28 -16.77 10.86
N THR A 130 20.91 -15.60 10.35
CA THR A 130 21.87 -14.62 9.77
C THR A 130 22.02 -13.36 10.59
N VAL A 131 21.06 -13.07 11.47
CA VAL A 131 21.07 -11.86 12.31
C VAL A 131 22.18 -11.96 13.35
N LYS A 132 23.09 -10.99 13.34
CA LYS A 132 24.27 -10.92 14.24
C LYS A 132 24.10 -9.89 15.34
N THR A 133 23.34 -8.84 15.07
CA THR A 133 23.15 -7.71 15.97
C THR A 133 21.72 -7.22 15.88
N TYR A 134 21.17 -6.87 17.03
CA TYR A 134 19.85 -6.26 17.15
C TYR A 134 20.03 -4.79 17.57
N VAL A 135 19.31 -3.90 16.91
CA VAL A 135 19.25 -2.47 17.27
C VAL A 135 17.86 -2.18 17.82
N LEU A 136 17.81 -1.91 19.12
CA LEU A 136 16.56 -1.63 19.82
C LEU A 136 16.12 -0.19 19.59
N MET A 137 14.88 0.00 19.16
CA MET A 137 14.27 1.31 18.99
C MET A 137 13.17 1.51 20.04
N THR A 138 13.26 2.54 20.82
CA THR A 138 12.32 2.85 21.90
C THR A 138 12.11 4.35 22.04
N ASP A 139 10.90 4.71 22.51
CA ASP A 139 10.57 6.07 22.92
C ASP A 139 10.68 6.25 24.46
N ARG A 140 10.96 5.18 25.19
CA ARG A 140 11.13 5.21 26.65
C ARG A 140 12.52 5.66 27.05
N GLN A 141 12.59 6.32 28.17
CA GLN A 141 13.87 6.59 28.84
C GLN A 141 14.22 5.41 29.78
N GLY A 142 15.48 5.04 29.77
CA GLY A 142 16.00 4.00 30.65
C GLY A 142 16.27 2.68 29.94
N GLU A 143 16.83 1.74 30.69
CA GLU A 143 17.23 0.43 30.18
C GLU A 143 16.01 -0.46 29.96
N ILE A 144 15.92 -1.07 28.79
CA ILE A 144 14.91 -2.08 28.47
C ILE A 144 15.53 -3.47 28.61
N SER A 145 14.96 -4.28 29.48
CA SER A 145 15.39 -5.68 29.62
C SER A 145 14.97 -6.48 28.40
N THR A 146 15.90 -7.23 27.82
CA THR A 146 15.66 -8.11 26.68
C THR A 146 16.53 -9.35 26.73
N THR A 147 16.04 -10.45 26.15
CA THR A 147 16.79 -11.71 25.99
C THR A 147 17.54 -11.81 24.66
N LEU A 148 17.39 -10.81 23.79
CA LEU A 148 18.11 -10.78 22.52
C LEU A 148 19.61 -10.62 22.73
N PRO A 149 20.46 -11.34 22.00
CA PRO A 149 21.91 -11.19 22.09
C PRO A 149 22.39 -9.95 21.33
N ASN A 150 23.54 -9.39 21.74
CA ASN A 150 24.20 -8.29 21.02
C ASN A 150 23.24 -7.12 20.69
N VAL A 151 22.52 -6.63 21.68
CA VAL A 151 21.58 -5.50 21.54
C VAL A 151 22.31 -4.19 21.82
N ILE A 152 22.02 -3.19 21.00
CA ILE A 152 22.41 -1.80 21.24
C ILE A 152 21.17 -0.92 21.01
N GLU A 153 20.97 0.08 21.86
CA GLU A 153 19.87 1.04 21.67
C GLU A 153 20.21 2.04 20.55
N TYR A 154 19.18 2.40 19.73
CA TYR A 154 19.34 3.18 18.51
C TYR A 154 19.96 4.55 18.74
N GLU A 155 19.45 5.33 19.70
CA GLU A 155 19.95 6.68 19.96
C GLU A 155 21.37 6.63 20.58
N GLU A 156 21.66 5.61 21.39
CA GLU A 156 23.01 5.37 21.92
C GLU A 156 23.99 5.01 20.80
N LEU A 157 23.56 4.13 19.87
CA LEU A 157 24.34 3.77 18.69
C LEU A 157 24.68 5.02 17.85
N LEU A 158 23.68 5.89 17.58
CA LEU A 158 23.89 7.08 16.79
C LEU A 158 24.77 8.13 17.51
N ARG A 159 24.63 8.26 18.83
CA ARG A 159 25.42 9.21 19.64
C ARG A 159 26.92 8.92 19.59
N GLN A 160 27.28 7.65 19.39
CA GLN A 160 28.67 7.23 19.26
C GLN A 160 29.26 7.51 17.87
N GLN A 161 28.44 7.95 16.90
CA GLN A 161 28.89 8.12 15.52
C GLN A 161 29.12 9.58 15.14
N SER A 162 30.12 9.79 14.27
CA SER A 162 30.38 11.08 13.63
C SER A 162 29.28 11.43 12.59
N GLU A 163 29.04 12.72 12.41
CA GLU A 163 28.31 13.28 11.28
C GLU A 163 29.16 13.41 10.01
N ASP A 164 30.47 13.18 10.13
CA ASP A 164 31.37 13.16 9.00
C ASP A 164 31.27 11.82 8.28
N TYR A 165 30.44 11.81 7.24
CA TYR A 165 30.21 10.66 6.37
C TYR A 165 29.97 11.13 4.93
N GLU A 166 30.67 10.54 4.01
CA GLU A 166 30.52 10.76 2.58
C GLU A 166 29.86 9.53 1.96
N PHE A 167 28.68 9.74 1.35
CA PHE A 167 27.95 8.65 0.68
C PHE A 167 28.75 8.17 -0.53
N PRO A 168 28.94 6.84 -0.66
CA PRO A 168 29.66 6.27 -1.80
C PRO A 168 28.89 6.53 -3.12
N GLU A 169 29.62 6.54 -4.22
CA GLU A 169 28.99 6.43 -5.54
C GLU A 169 28.41 5.03 -5.71
N ILE A 170 27.12 4.96 -5.97
CA ILE A 170 26.34 3.71 -6.12
C ILE A 170 25.75 3.69 -7.51
N SER A 171 25.79 2.52 -8.18
CA SER A 171 25.08 2.30 -9.42
C SER A 171 23.56 2.48 -9.21
N GLU A 172 22.88 3.12 -10.15
CA GLU A 172 21.42 3.22 -10.14
C GLU A 172 20.72 1.86 -10.21
N ASP A 173 21.39 0.82 -10.71
CA ASP A 173 20.90 -0.56 -10.79
C ASP A 173 21.16 -1.37 -9.51
N SER A 174 21.82 -0.79 -8.51
CA SER A 174 22.00 -1.44 -7.20
C SER A 174 20.64 -1.65 -6.52
N LYS A 175 20.45 -2.83 -5.94
CA LYS A 175 19.26 -3.17 -5.14
C LYS A 175 19.23 -2.27 -3.91
N ALA A 176 18.13 -1.53 -3.75
CA ALA A 176 17.97 -0.54 -2.70
C ALA A 176 17.02 -1.02 -1.60
N THR A 177 15.88 -1.61 -1.99
CA THR A 177 14.85 -2.03 -1.02
C THR A 177 14.30 -3.41 -1.34
N LEU A 178 13.90 -4.13 -0.29
CA LEU A 178 13.24 -5.43 -0.34
C LEU A 178 11.99 -5.40 0.54
N CYS A 179 10.85 -5.76 -0.02
CA CYS A 179 9.63 -5.95 0.75
C CYS A 179 8.95 -7.27 0.37
N TYR A 180 8.30 -7.91 1.33
CA TYR A 180 7.63 -9.19 1.10
C TYR A 180 6.13 -9.01 0.91
N THR A 181 5.57 -9.66 -0.12
CA THR A 181 4.13 -9.71 -0.31
C THR A 181 3.49 -10.67 0.68
N SER A 182 2.28 -10.37 1.09
CA SER A 182 1.47 -11.23 1.95
C SER A 182 0.89 -12.44 1.21
N GLY A 183 1.68 -13.18 0.44
CA GLY A 183 1.20 -14.27 -0.41
C GLY A 183 0.02 -15.04 0.22
N THR A 184 -1.10 -15.15 -0.51
CA THR A 184 -2.31 -15.83 -0.02
C THR A 184 -2.17 -17.36 -0.07
N THR A 185 -1.16 -17.86 -0.78
CA THR A 185 -0.83 -19.28 -0.90
C THR A 185 0.68 -19.43 -0.90
N GLY A 186 1.22 -20.12 0.11
CA GLY A 186 2.66 -20.37 0.24
C GLY A 186 3.43 -19.27 0.98
N ASN A 187 4.75 -19.32 0.89
CA ASN A 187 5.65 -18.35 1.52
C ASN A 187 5.54 -16.98 0.87
N PRO A 188 5.71 -15.88 1.63
CA PRO A 188 5.77 -14.53 1.10
C PRO A 188 6.86 -14.41 0.01
N LYS A 189 6.57 -13.65 -1.06
CA LYS A 189 7.53 -13.39 -2.13
C LYS A 189 8.26 -12.08 -1.88
N GLY A 190 9.58 -12.09 -1.95
CA GLY A 190 10.40 -10.88 -1.83
C GLY A 190 10.39 -10.09 -3.14
N VAL A 191 10.01 -8.83 -3.07
CA VAL A 191 10.02 -7.89 -4.20
C VAL A 191 11.14 -6.88 -3.99
N VAL A 192 12.02 -6.77 -4.97
CA VAL A 192 13.21 -5.92 -4.92
C VAL A 192 13.05 -4.74 -5.84
N PHE A 193 13.53 -3.58 -5.39
CA PHE A 193 13.66 -2.39 -6.22
C PHE A 193 15.08 -1.85 -6.19
N THR A 194 15.53 -1.42 -7.36
CA THR A 194 16.78 -0.67 -7.54
C THR A 194 16.58 0.80 -7.22
N HIS A 195 17.69 1.54 -7.08
CA HIS A 195 17.63 3.00 -6.95
C HIS A 195 16.89 3.65 -8.14
N ARG A 196 17.20 3.21 -9.37
CA ARG A 196 16.58 3.71 -10.60
C ARG A 196 15.05 3.57 -10.57
N GLU A 197 14.56 2.39 -10.21
CA GLU A 197 13.13 2.11 -10.14
C GLU A 197 12.43 3.01 -9.11
N LEU A 198 12.99 3.14 -7.92
CA LEU A 198 12.45 4.00 -6.86
C LEU A 198 12.43 5.48 -7.26
N VAL A 199 13.48 5.97 -7.93
CA VAL A 199 13.56 7.35 -8.41
C VAL A 199 12.51 7.62 -9.48
N LEU A 200 12.43 6.76 -10.51
CA LEU A 200 11.47 6.93 -11.61
C LEU A 200 10.02 6.84 -11.11
N HIS A 201 9.74 5.91 -10.19
CA HIS A 201 8.45 5.83 -9.52
C HIS A 201 8.12 7.12 -8.78
N ALA A 202 8.98 7.57 -7.87
CA ALA A 202 8.75 8.75 -7.05
C ALA A 202 8.53 10.03 -7.90
N ILE A 203 9.32 10.21 -8.98
CA ILE A 203 9.13 11.32 -9.93
C ILE A 203 7.77 11.21 -10.64
N SER A 204 7.41 10.03 -11.13
CA SER A 204 6.12 9.82 -11.81
C SER A 204 4.93 10.13 -10.90
N VAL A 205 4.97 9.64 -9.65
CA VAL A 205 3.91 9.91 -8.65
C VAL A 205 3.84 11.41 -8.34
N CYS A 206 4.99 12.05 -8.11
CA CYS A 206 5.08 13.49 -7.87
C CYS A 206 4.49 14.30 -9.03
N MET A 207 4.82 13.97 -10.28
CA MET A 207 4.28 14.62 -11.47
C MET A 207 2.77 14.41 -11.60
N THR A 208 2.31 13.15 -11.46
CA THR A 208 0.90 12.81 -11.64
C THR A 208 0.00 13.46 -10.58
N TRP A 209 0.44 13.47 -9.32
CA TRP A 209 -0.36 14.07 -8.24
C TRP A 209 -0.11 15.58 -8.06
N GLY A 210 0.98 16.11 -8.57
CA GLY A 210 1.34 17.52 -8.41
C GLY A 210 0.82 18.43 -9.52
N LEU A 211 0.93 17.99 -10.78
CA LEU A 211 0.73 18.89 -11.95
C LEU A 211 -0.72 18.93 -12.45
N TYR A 212 -1.51 17.90 -12.20
CA TYR A 212 -2.87 17.83 -12.73
C TYR A 212 -3.88 18.45 -11.75
N PRO A 213 -4.77 19.35 -12.23
CA PRO A 213 -5.78 20.00 -11.41
C PRO A 213 -6.87 18.99 -10.97
N TRP A 214 -7.58 19.35 -9.90
CA TRP A 214 -8.66 18.54 -9.31
C TRP A 214 -8.24 17.19 -8.73
N GLY A 215 -6.95 16.83 -8.82
CA GLY A 215 -6.37 15.68 -8.11
C GLY A 215 -5.89 16.06 -6.70
N LEU A 216 -4.83 15.42 -6.24
CA LEU A 216 -4.22 15.72 -4.95
C LEU A 216 -3.50 17.07 -4.95
N GLU A 217 -3.04 17.52 -6.10
CA GLU A 217 -2.36 18.81 -6.28
C GLU A 217 -1.27 19.03 -5.22
N ILE A 218 -0.38 18.04 -5.08
CA ILE A 218 0.73 18.10 -4.13
C ILE A 218 1.71 19.18 -4.58
N LYS A 219 2.07 20.08 -3.67
CA LYS A 219 2.94 21.22 -3.94
C LYS A 219 4.10 21.24 -2.95
N ALA A 220 5.16 21.97 -3.32
CA ALA A 220 6.26 22.24 -2.42
C ALA A 220 5.78 22.91 -1.12
N ASN A 221 6.51 22.66 -0.04
CA ASN A 221 6.31 23.26 1.28
C ASN A 221 4.91 23.00 1.90
N GLN A 222 4.27 21.90 1.54
CA GLN A 222 3.03 21.44 2.17
C GLN A 222 3.32 20.60 3.43
N VAL A 223 2.26 20.33 4.21
CA VAL A 223 2.33 19.44 5.36
C VAL A 223 1.89 18.04 4.93
N TYR A 224 2.77 17.07 5.12
CA TYR A 224 2.60 15.68 4.76
C TYR A 224 2.53 14.78 5.99
N MET A 225 1.55 13.89 6.04
CA MET A 225 1.42 12.85 7.05
C MET A 225 1.31 11.49 6.35
N PRO A 226 2.31 10.59 6.47
CA PRO A 226 2.17 9.20 6.00
C PRO A 226 1.12 8.48 6.85
N LEU A 227 0.16 7.83 6.19
CA LEU A 227 -0.84 6.97 6.82
C LEU A 227 -0.89 5.59 6.12
N THR A 228 0.10 5.30 5.30
CA THR A 228 0.44 3.95 4.85
C THR A 228 1.71 3.53 5.58
N PRO A 229 1.72 2.35 6.24
CA PRO A 229 2.90 1.92 6.98
C PRO A 229 4.17 1.97 6.13
N MET A 230 5.25 2.52 6.69
CA MET A 230 6.52 2.72 5.98
C MET A 230 7.16 1.41 5.53
N PHE A 231 6.85 0.29 6.19
CA PHE A 231 7.28 -1.03 5.74
C PHE A 231 6.57 -1.50 4.47
N HIS A 232 5.44 -0.90 4.09
CA HIS A 232 4.66 -1.33 2.93
C HIS A 232 5.07 -0.54 1.69
N VAL A 233 5.90 -1.16 0.87
CA VAL A 233 6.43 -0.61 -0.40
C VAL A 233 6.94 0.84 -0.21
N GLN A 234 7.79 1.04 0.82
CA GLN A 234 8.42 2.31 1.19
C GLN A 234 7.42 3.48 1.34
N ALA A 235 6.27 3.23 2.01
CA ALA A 235 5.16 4.19 2.08
C ALA A 235 4.79 4.76 0.69
N TRP A 236 4.73 3.87 -0.32
CA TRP A 236 4.43 4.18 -1.73
C TRP A 236 5.38 5.21 -2.36
N GLY A 237 6.63 5.28 -1.90
CA GLY A 237 7.66 6.20 -2.41
C GLY A 237 7.40 7.68 -2.11
N VAL A 238 6.30 8.02 -1.44
CA VAL A 238 5.92 9.40 -1.13
C VAL A 238 6.95 10.11 -0.24
N PRO A 239 7.57 9.46 0.78
CA PRO A 239 8.59 10.11 1.59
C PRO A 239 9.76 10.66 0.79
N TYR A 240 10.14 10.04 -0.31
CA TYR A 240 11.27 10.50 -1.13
C TYR A 240 10.98 11.84 -1.81
N PHE A 241 9.88 11.95 -2.55
CA PHE A 241 9.58 13.20 -3.24
C PHE A 241 9.03 14.29 -2.29
N ALA A 242 8.37 13.91 -1.19
CA ALA A 242 7.94 14.88 -0.18
C ALA A 242 9.14 15.60 0.46
N PHE A 243 10.26 14.89 0.66
CA PHE A 243 11.50 15.49 1.13
C PHE A 243 12.08 16.47 0.10
N MET A 244 12.14 16.06 -1.17
CA MET A 244 12.57 16.91 -2.28
C MET A 244 11.72 18.20 -2.39
N LEU A 245 10.41 18.09 -2.15
CA LEU A 245 9.49 19.22 -2.18
C LEU A 245 9.56 20.11 -0.92
N GLY A 246 10.42 19.80 0.04
CA GLY A 246 10.53 20.54 1.29
C GLY A 246 9.26 20.49 2.15
N CYS A 247 8.52 19.39 2.13
CA CYS A 247 7.30 19.24 2.92
C CYS A 247 7.61 19.11 4.41
N LYS A 248 6.77 19.72 5.26
CA LYS A 248 6.77 19.41 6.69
C LYS A 248 6.23 18.01 6.90
N TYR A 249 6.96 17.17 7.64
CA TYR A 249 6.51 15.82 7.99
C TYR A 249 5.82 15.81 9.35
N ILE A 250 4.70 15.09 9.42
CA ILE A 250 4.06 14.71 10.69
C ILE A 250 4.05 13.18 10.73
N LEU A 251 4.97 12.60 11.50
CA LEU A 251 5.13 11.16 11.61
C LEU A 251 4.29 10.62 12.77
N PRO A 252 3.24 9.82 12.49
CA PRO A 252 2.28 9.42 13.52
C PRO A 252 2.78 8.28 14.43
N GLY A 253 3.83 7.54 14.02
CA GLY A 253 4.22 6.31 14.69
C GLY A 253 3.13 5.25 14.57
N ARG A 254 2.80 4.57 15.67
CA ARG A 254 1.64 3.68 15.73
C ARG A 254 0.35 4.50 15.54
N TYR A 255 -0.57 3.99 14.71
CA TYR A 255 -1.81 4.70 14.37
C TYR A 255 -2.81 4.68 15.52
N GLU A 256 -3.12 5.86 16.01
CA GLU A 256 -4.11 6.14 17.05
C GLU A 256 -5.11 7.16 16.49
N PRO A 257 -6.38 6.79 16.22
CA PRO A 257 -7.33 7.62 15.50
C PRO A 257 -7.52 9.02 16.09
N ASP A 258 -7.68 9.10 17.42
CA ASP A 258 -7.86 10.37 18.13
C ASP A 258 -6.69 11.33 17.91
N LYS A 259 -5.46 10.80 17.98
CA LYS A 259 -4.25 11.59 17.80
C LYS A 259 -4.09 12.01 16.32
N ILE A 260 -4.39 11.11 15.39
CA ILE A 260 -4.32 11.41 13.95
C ILE A 260 -5.30 12.53 13.62
N LEU A 261 -6.56 12.45 14.03
CA LEU A 261 -7.56 13.49 13.79
C LEU A 261 -7.13 14.83 14.36
N ARG A 262 -6.58 14.83 15.58
CA ARG A 262 -6.05 16.03 16.21
C ARG A 262 -4.90 16.64 15.39
N TRP A 263 -3.89 15.83 15.00
CA TRP A 263 -2.76 16.33 14.20
C TRP A 263 -3.16 16.78 12.80
N LEU A 264 -4.11 16.10 12.14
CA LEU A 264 -4.68 16.55 10.87
C LEU A 264 -5.20 17.98 10.97
N ASN A 265 -5.92 18.29 12.07
CA ASN A 265 -6.48 19.61 12.32
C ASN A 265 -5.43 20.63 12.80
N GLU A 266 -4.61 20.32 13.82
CA GLU A 266 -3.66 21.25 14.43
C GLU A 266 -2.52 21.61 13.49
N GLU A 267 -1.97 20.62 12.79
CA GLU A 267 -0.83 20.77 11.88
C GLU A 267 -1.27 21.19 10.46
N LYS A 268 -2.58 21.29 10.21
CA LYS A 268 -3.15 21.63 8.88
C LYS A 268 -2.59 20.76 7.79
N VAL A 269 -2.62 19.46 7.99
CA VAL A 269 -2.08 18.49 7.03
C VAL A 269 -2.75 18.66 5.67
N ASN A 270 -1.94 18.80 4.63
CA ASN A 270 -2.43 19.02 3.28
C ASN A 270 -2.69 17.72 2.54
N PHE A 271 -1.81 16.71 2.70
CA PHE A 271 -1.98 15.44 2.00
C PHE A 271 -1.46 14.24 2.79
N SER A 272 -2.09 13.11 2.48
CA SER A 272 -1.74 11.79 2.99
C SER A 272 -2.00 10.73 1.91
N HIS A 273 -1.59 9.52 2.19
CA HIS A 273 -1.98 8.32 1.45
C HIS A 273 -2.24 7.19 2.45
N CYS A 274 -3.26 6.40 2.20
CA CYS A 274 -3.59 5.28 3.10
C CYS A 274 -4.45 4.22 2.42
N VAL A 275 -4.66 3.12 3.12
CA VAL A 275 -5.67 2.13 2.74
C VAL A 275 -7.07 2.60 3.16
N THR A 276 -8.10 2.11 2.49
CA THR A 276 -9.49 2.52 2.72
C THR A 276 -9.96 2.30 4.16
N THR A 277 -9.45 1.26 4.85
CA THR A 277 -9.75 0.99 6.26
C THR A 277 -9.28 2.09 7.21
N ILE A 278 -8.15 2.71 6.94
CA ILE A 278 -7.65 3.84 7.74
C ILE A 278 -8.53 5.07 7.53
N LEU A 279 -8.89 5.41 6.28
CA LEU A 279 -9.81 6.50 6.05
C LEU A 279 -11.16 6.25 6.71
N HIS A 280 -11.71 5.03 6.58
CA HIS A 280 -12.96 4.64 7.21
C HIS A 280 -12.93 4.86 8.73
N MET A 281 -11.87 4.39 9.39
CA MET A 281 -11.66 4.56 10.83
C MET A 281 -11.67 6.04 11.25
N LEU A 282 -11.10 6.93 10.42
CA LEU A 282 -11.04 8.36 10.73
C LEU A 282 -12.35 9.10 10.45
N VAL A 283 -13.00 8.87 9.30
CA VAL A 283 -14.21 9.65 8.91
C VAL A 283 -15.49 9.20 9.61
N PHE A 284 -15.51 7.97 10.13
CA PHE A 284 -16.60 7.44 10.96
C PHE A 284 -16.28 7.46 12.46
N HIS A 285 -15.14 8.04 12.85
CA HIS A 285 -14.83 8.24 14.26
C HIS A 285 -15.86 9.16 14.92
N PRO A 286 -16.33 8.90 16.17
CA PRO A 286 -17.33 9.73 16.84
C PRO A 286 -16.95 11.20 16.92
N ASP A 287 -15.68 11.50 16.97
CA ASP A 287 -15.14 12.85 17.08
C ASP A 287 -14.72 13.48 15.75
N ALA A 288 -14.91 12.80 14.60
CA ALA A 288 -14.47 13.31 13.30
C ALA A 288 -14.99 14.73 13.00
N GLU A 289 -16.24 15.01 13.36
CA GLU A 289 -16.88 16.32 13.12
C GLU A 289 -16.41 17.43 14.06
N LYS A 290 -15.69 17.11 15.13
CA LYS A 290 -15.09 18.10 16.04
C LYS A 290 -13.86 18.78 15.46
N TYR A 291 -13.27 18.21 14.41
CA TYR A 291 -12.04 18.67 13.78
C TYR A 291 -12.31 19.29 12.41
N ASP A 292 -11.59 20.36 12.08
CA ASP A 292 -11.62 20.95 10.74
C ASP A 292 -10.67 20.18 9.82
N LEU A 293 -11.22 19.26 9.03
CA LEU A 293 -10.49 18.42 8.08
C LEU A 293 -10.52 18.98 6.64
N ARG A 294 -11.09 20.20 6.45
CA ARG A 294 -11.18 20.81 5.12
C ARG A 294 -9.81 21.09 4.54
N GLY A 295 -9.66 20.70 3.28
CA GLY A 295 -8.39 20.86 2.55
C GLY A 295 -7.41 19.72 2.72
N TRP A 296 -7.68 18.74 3.60
CA TRP A 296 -6.93 17.50 3.61
C TRP A 296 -7.26 16.67 2.36
N LYS A 297 -6.24 16.19 1.69
CA LYS A 297 -6.32 15.40 0.46
C LYS A 297 -5.70 14.03 0.72
N VAL A 298 -6.37 12.97 0.31
CA VAL A 298 -5.89 11.62 0.59
C VAL A 298 -5.99 10.71 -0.62
N CYS A 299 -4.86 10.08 -0.97
CA CYS A 299 -4.82 9.00 -1.94
C CYS A 299 -5.13 7.67 -1.26
N LEU A 300 -5.98 6.87 -1.87
CA LEU A 300 -6.45 5.60 -1.35
C LEU A 300 -6.08 4.45 -2.28
N GLY A 301 -5.42 3.44 -1.74
CA GLY A 301 -5.02 2.24 -2.48
C GLY A 301 -5.16 0.98 -1.66
N GLY A 302 -4.80 -0.16 -2.26
CA GLY A 302 -4.82 -1.46 -1.59
C GLY A 302 -6.19 -2.13 -1.49
N ALA A 303 -7.29 -1.36 -1.53
CA ALA A 303 -8.67 -1.84 -1.64
C ALA A 303 -9.51 -0.82 -2.40
N LYS A 304 -10.70 -1.24 -2.87
CA LYS A 304 -11.63 -0.37 -3.60
C LYS A 304 -12.12 0.77 -2.71
N LEU A 305 -12.04 2.00 -3.20
CA LEU A 305 -12.71 3.15 -2.60
C LEU A 305 -14.20 3.09 -2.96
N THR A 306 -15.06 2.84 -1.97
CA THR A 306 -16.51 2.84 -2.19
C THR A 306 -17.05 4.25 -2.31
N ARG A 307 -18.17 4.40 -3.05
CA ARG A 307 -18.87 5.70 -3.17
C ARG A 307 -19.25 6.27 -1.81
N GLN A 308 -19.82 5.44 -0.93
CA GLN A 308 -20.24 5.85 0.41
C GLN A 308 -19.08 6.43 1.23
N LEU A 309 -17.90 5.79 1.21
CA LEU A 309 -16.73 6.27 1.93
C LEU A 309 -16.21 7.60 1.34
N ALA A 310 -16.20 7.70 0.01
CA ALA A 310 -15.81 8.93 -0.67
C ALA A 310 -16.76 10.09 -0.34
N GLU A 311 -18.07 9.87 -0.41
CA GLU A 311 -19.10 10.87 -0.08
C GLU A 311 -19.00 11.33 1.39
N ARG A 312 -18.81 10.38 2.33
CA ARG A 312 -18.61 10.74 3.75
C ARG A 312 -17.36 11.60 3.95
N ALA A 313 -16.26 11.26 3.30
CA ALA A 313 -15.03 12.05 3.35
C ALA A 313 -15.28 13.48 2.79
N TRP A 314 -15.95 13.60 1.66
CA TRP A 314 -16.27 14.90 1.05
C TRP A 314 -17.21 15.76 1.92
N GLN A 315 -18.16 15.16 2.65
CA GLN A 315 -18.98 15.88 3.64
C GLN A 315 -18.15 16.53 4.74
N LEU A 316 -17.03 15.93 5.11
CA LEU A 316 -16.05 16.48 6.05
C LEU A 316 -15.04 17.45 5.42
N GLY A 317 -15.17 17.72 4.10
CA GLY A 317 -14.26 18.59 3.35
C GLY A 317 -12.96 17.93 2.94
N ILE A 318 -12.87 16.60 3.01
CA ILE A 318 -11.69 15.79 2.65
C ILE A 318 -11.79 15.42 1.16
N ARG A 319 -10.75 15.70 0.38
CA ARG A 319 -10.67 15.26 -1.02
C ARG A 319 -10.05 13.87 -1.10
N THR A 320 -10.76 12.93 -1.70
CA THR A 320 -10.29 11.55 -1.91
C THR A 320 -9.98 11.27 -3.36
N GLN A 321 -8.98 10.44 -3.61
CA GLN A 321 -8.61 9.94 -4.92
C GLN A 321 -8.11 8.51 -4.81
N SER A 322 -8.66 7.59 -5.61
CA SER A 322 -8.17 6.21 -5.62
C SER A 322 -6.85 6.08 -6.39
N ALA A 323 -6.06 5.07 -6.03
CA ALA A 323 -4.95 4.58 -6.84
C ALA A 323 -4.95 3.05 -6.84
N TYR A 324 -4.55 2.48 -7.96
CA TYR A 324 -4.40 1.05 -8.11
C TYR A 324 -2.94 0.70 -8.40
N GLY A 325 -2.54 -0.43 -7.86
CA GLY A 325 -1.25 -1.02 -8.04
C GLY A 325 -0.98 -2.17 -7.07
N MET A 326 0.19 -2.71 -7.12
CA MET A 326 0.62 -3.86 -6.32
C MET A 326 2.07 -3.68 -5.89
N THR A 327 2.53 -4.54 -4.98
CA THR A 327 3.92 -4.46 -4.50
C THR A 327 4.91 -4.47 -5.66
N GLU A 328 4.70 -5.31 -6.65
CA GLU A 328 5.57 -5.48 -7.82
C GLU A 328 5.65 -4.24 -8.73
N THR A 329 4.80 -3.25 -8.51
CA THR A 329 4.76 -1.99 -9.28
C THR A 329 5.12 -0.75 -8.44
N CYS A 330 5.69 -0.90 -7.27
CA CYS A 330 6.31 0.11 -6.38
C CYS A 330 5.42 1.17 -5.69
N PRO A 331 4.11 1.11 -5.49
CA PRO A 331 3.08 0.25 -6.05
C PRO A 331 2.26 0.91 -7.17
N ALA A 332 2.47 2.19 -7.50
CA ALA A 332 1.53 2.99 -8.28
C ALA A 332 1.50 2.63 -9.77
N MET A 333 0.29 2.47 -10.31
CA MET A 333 0.08 2.22 -11.74
C MET A 333 -1.00 3.09 -12.37
N THR A 334 -2.18 3.16 -11.74
CA THR A 334 -3.28 4.00 -12.22
C THR A 334 -3.90 4.78 -11.07
N THR A 335 -4.57 5.89 -11.37
CA THR A 335 -5.21 6.73 -10.36
C THR A 335 -6.53 7.33 -10.87
N GLY A 336 -7.52 7.45 -9.99
CA GLY A 336 -8.83 8.00 -10.27
C GLY A 336 -8.76 9.51 -10.46
N GLN A 337 -8.22 9.96 -11.58
CA GLN A 337 -8.00 11.38 -11.89
C GLN A 337 -9.04 11.90 -12.89
N LEU A 338 -9.46 13.16 -12.74
CA LEU A 338 -10.33 13.82 -13.71
C LEU A 338 -9.57 14.19 -14.97
N LYS A 339 -10.24 14.11 -16.11
CA LYS A 339 -9.82 14.69 -17.38
C LYS A 339 -10.42 16.08 -17.57
N PRO A 340 -9.88 16.91 -18.50
CA PRO A 340 -10.39 18.26 -18.73
C PRO A 340 -11.90 18.36 -18.94
N GLU A 341 -12.48 17.42 -19.68
CA GLU A 341 -13.93 17.33 -19.93
C GLU A 341 -14.79 17.11 -18.68
N HIS A 342 -14.18 16.73 -17.56
CA HIS A 342 -14.88 16.47 -16.29
C HIS A 342 -14.77 17.64 -15.29
N PHE A 343 -14.01 18.69 -15.59
CA PHE A 343 -13.72 19.74 -14.61
C PHE A 343 -14.94 20.54 -14.19
N ASP A 344 -15.93 20.67 -15.06
CA ASP A 344 -17.15 21.44 -14.81
C ASP A 344 -18.33 20.58 -14.33
N LEU A 345 -18.13 19.24 -14.18
CA LEU A 345 -19.16 18.34 -13.66
C LEU A 345 -19.52 18.69 -12.21
N PRO A 346 -20.76 18.42 -11.79
CA PRO A 346 -21.13 18.44 -10.37
C PRO A 346 -20.25 17.49 -9.55
N MET A 347 -20.05 17.81 -8.27
CA MET A 347 -19.19 17.00 -7.39
C MET A 347 -19.62 15.54 -7.29
N GLU A 348 -20.92 15.29 -7.25
CA GLU A 348 -21.49 13.94 -7.22
C GLU A 348 -21.06 13.08 -8.42
N GLU A 349 -20.94 13.69 -9.60
CA GLU A 349 -20.46 13.03 -10.81
C GLU A 349 -18.94 12.86 -10.78
N LYS A 350 -18.18 13.87 -10.29
CA LYS A 350 -16.73 13.80 -10.12
C LYS A 350 -16.30 12.63 -9.23
N ILE A 351 -17.06 12.34 -8.16
CA ILE A 351 -16.80 11.20 -7.26
C ILE A 351 -16.74 9.89 -8.06
N SER A 352 -17.59 9.73 -9.09
CA SER A 352 -17.60 8.54 -9.94
C SER A 352 -16.26 8.28 -10.65
N TYR A 353 -15.49 9.33 -10.94
CA TYR A 353 -14.16 9.22 -11.53
C TYR A 353 -13.07 9.01 -10.47
N TYR A 354 -13.19 9.67 -9.32
CA TYR A 354 -12.22 9.52 -8.23
C TYR A 354 -12.18 8.13 -7.61
N ILE A 355 -13.29 7.37 -7.68
CA ILE A 355 -13.37 6.00 -7.16
C ILE A 355 -12.98 4.92 -8.17
N LYS A 356 -12.76 5.25 -9.46
CA LYS A 356 -12.25 4.31 -10.46
C LYS A 356 -10.82 3.90 -10.12
N SER A 357 -10.39 2.70 -10.54
CA SER A 357 -8.96 2.33 -10.52
C SER A 357 -8.13 3.32 -11.34
N GLY A 358 -8.71 3.88 -12.39
CA GLY A 358 -8.31 5.15 -12.97
C GLY A 358 -7.49 5.06 -14.25
N ILE A 359 -6.83 6.16 -14.58
CA ILE A 359 -5.94 6.26 -15.74
C ILE A 359 -4.47 6.02 -15.33
N PRO A 360 -3.61 5.55 -16.25
CA PRO A 360 -2.20 5.31 -15.94
C PRO A 360 -1.47 6.56 -15.41
N PHE A 361 -0.57 6.35 -14.46
CA PHE A 361 0.41 7.36 -14.06
C PHE A 361 1.31 7.74 -15.25
N VAL A 362 1.91 8.91 -15.22
CA VAL A 362 2.92 9.31 -16.21
C VAL A 362 4.00 8.21 -16.29
N PHE A 363 4.36 7.80 -17.50
CA PHE A 363 5.24 6.67 -17.83
C PHE A 363 4.67 5.25 -17.59
N SER A 364 3.44 5.11 -17.11
CA SER A 364 2.78 3.80 -16.97
C SER A 364 1.97 3.46 -18.22
N GLN A 365 1.86 2.16 -18.49
CA GLN A 365 0.97 1.60 -19.50
C GLN A 365 0.17 0.47 -18.87
N ALA A 366 -1.12 0.44 -19.18
CA ALA A 366 -2.02 -0.63 -18.76
C ALA A 366 -2.92 -1.03 -19.93
N LYS A 367 -3.20 -2.32 -20.06
CA LYS A 367 -4.19 -2.86 -21.00
C LYS A 367 -4.88 -4.07 -20.40
N VAL A 368 -6.03 -4.40 -20.98
CA VAL A 368 -6.79 -5.60 -20.63
C VAL A 368 -6.70 -6.56 -21.80
N VAL A 369 -6.39 -7.84 -21.53
CA VAL A 369 -6.16 -8.87 -22.54
C VAL A 369 -6.98 -10.12 -22.26
N ASP A 370 -7.26 -10.89 -23.33
CA ASP A 370 -7.84 -12.23 -23.24
C ASP A 370 -6.79 -13.30 -22.87
N GLU A 371 -7.19 -14.57 -22.82
CA GLU A 371 -6.32 -15.72 -22.51
C GLU A 371 -5.17 -15.88 -23.55
N ASP A 372 -5.41 -15.48 -24.80
CA ASP A 372 -4.45 -15.51 -25.90
C ASP A 372 -3.55 -14.25 -25.95
N PHE A 373 -3.71 -13.34 -24.99
CA PHE A 373 -2.99 -12.08 -24.88
C PHE A 373 -3.36 -11.02 -25.94
N ASN A 374 -4.53 -11.14 -26.58
CA ASN A 374 -5.05 -10.09 -27.45
C ASN A 374 -5.67 -8.97 -26.61
N GLU A 375 -5.45 -7.71 -27.01
CA GLU A 375 -6.03 -6.56 -26.31
C GLU A 375 -7.55 -6.53 -26.52
N LEU A 376 -8.31 -6.46 -25.42
CA LEU A 376 -9.76 -6.37 -25.44
C LEU A 376 -10.24 -4.94 -25.75
N PRO A 377 -11.48 -4.80 -26.31
CA PRO A 377 -12.06 -3.48 -26.57
C PRO A 377 -12.19 -2.63 -25.32
N ARG A 378 -11.97 -1.30 -25.47
CA ARG A 378 -12.22 -0.32 -24.40
C ARG A 378 -13.70 0.12 -24.42
N ASP A 379 -14.59 -0.81 -24.14
CA ASP A 379 -16.04 -0.62 -24.25
C ASP A 379 -16.75 -0.46 -22.87
N GLY A 380 -15.98 -0.59 -21.79
CA GLY A 380 -16.50 -0.55 -20.41
C GLY A 380 -17.18 -1.83 -19.98
N LYS A 381 -17.04 -2.93 -20.73
CA LYS A 381 -17.73 -4.22 -20.50
C LYS A 381 -16.83 -5.43 -20.66
N SER A 382 -15.93 -5.43 -21.65
CA SER A 382 -15.07 -6.56 -21.98
C SER A 382 -14.05 -6.80 -20.88
N VAL A 383 -14.31 -7.79 -20.02
CA VAL A 383 -13.49 -8.15 -18.86
C VAL A 383 -12.40 -9.14 -19.26
N GLY A 384 -11.16 -8.91 -18.83
CA GLY A 384 -10.03 -9.78 -19.05
C GLY A 384 -8.90 -9.54 -18.06
N HIS A 385 -7.73 -10.12 -18.35
CA HIS A 385 -6.55 -9.99 -17.52
C HIS A 385 -5.92 -8.60 -17.64
N VAL A 386 -5.64 -7.98 -16.51
CA VAL A 386 -4.96 -6.68 -16.47
C VAL A 386 -3.46 -6.91 -16.52
N VAL A 387 -2.82 -6.33 -17.52
CA VAL A 387 -1.36 -6.36 -17.67
C VAL A 387 -0.81 -4.94 -17.77
N VAL A 388 0.39 -4.75 -17.23
CA VAL A 388 0.96 -3.42 -17.04
C VAL A 388 2.43 -3.38 -17.38
N ARG A 389 2.92 -2.18 -17.67
CA ARG A 389 4.33 -1.93 -17.94
C ARG A 389 4.71 -0.54 -17.47
N THR A 390 5.77 -0.46 -16.66
CA THR A 390 6.33 0.80 -16.17
C THR A 390 7.86 0.68 -16.08
N PRO A 391 8.61 1.78 -16.08
CA PRO A 391 10.06 1.72 -15.88
C PRO A 391 10.48 1.41 -14.44
N TRP A 392 9.53 1.15 -13.54
CA TRP A 392 9.76 0.79 -12.13
C TRP A 392 9.06 -0.50 -11.70
N CYS A 393 8.49 -1.29 -12.59
CA CYS A 393 8.06 -2.65 -12.24
C CYS A 393 9.27 -3.47 -11.80
N THR A 394 9.14 -4.21 -10.69
CA THR A 394 10.23 -5.10 -10.28
C THR A 394 10.61 -6.05 -11.40
N HIS A 395 11.91 -6.26 -11.59
CA HIS A 395 12.39 -7.20 -12.59
C HIS A 395 12.33 -8.65 -12.11
N GLU A 396 12.36 -8.87 -10.78
CA GLU A 396 12.43 -10.22 -10.21
C GLU A 396 11.78 -10.34 -8.84
N TYR A 397 11.33 -11.53 -8.52
CA TYR A 397 11.16 -11.97 -7.14
C TYR A 397 12.52 -12.40 -6.58
N PHE A 398 12.88 -11.86 -5.42
CA PHE A 398 14.16 -12.08 -4.78
C PHE A 398 14.46 -13.57 -4.59
N LYS A 399 15.55 -14.06 -5.21
CA LYS A 399 15.99 -15.46 -5.20
C LYS A 399 14.95 -16.49 -5.70
N GLU A 400 13.94 -16.04 -6.49
CA GLU A 400 12.86 -16.92 -6.98
C GLU A 400 12.70 -16.83 -8.52
N PRO A 401 13.65 -17.34 -9.32
CA PRO A 401 13.66 -17.17 -10.77
C PRO A 401 12.47 -17.82 -11.48
N GLU A 402 11.95 -18.95 -10.98
CA GLU A 402 10.80 -19.60 -11.63
C GLU A 402 9.52 -18.78 -11.43
N LYS A 403 9.26 -18.26 -10.22
CA LYS A 403 8.12 -17.38 -9.98
C LYS A 403 8.27 -16.05 -10.74
N THR A 404 9.49 -15.60 -10.96
CA THR A 404 9.76 -14.40 -11.76
C THR A 404 9.33 -14.60 -13.23
N LYS A 405 9.53 -15.77 -13.81
CA LYS A 405 9.07 -16.07 -15.18
C LYS A 405 7.55 -16.02 -15.31
N GLU A 406 6.82 -16.41 -14.26
CA GLU A 406 5.35 -16.34 -14.24
C GLU A 406 4.83 -14.91 -14.17
N LEU A 407 5.63 -13.99 -13.60
CA LEU A 407 5.28 -12.58 -13.44
C LEU A 407 5.22 -11.84 -14.79
N TRP A 408 6.09 -12.22 -15.73
CA TRP A 408 6.26 -11.52 -17.01
C TRP A 408 5.76 -12.37 -18.18
N LYS A 409 4.94 -11.78 -19.06
CA LYS A 409 4.48 -12.38 -20.31
C LYS A 409 4.52 -11.32 -21.43
N ASN A 410 5.22 -11.58 -22.52
CA ASN A 410 5.33 -10.68 -23.68
C ASN A 410 5.75 -9.24 -23.27
N ASP A 411 6.75 -9.11 -22.39
CA ASP A 411 7.24 -7.83 -21.84
C ASP A 411 6.19 -7.02 -21.04
N TRP A 412 5.14 -7.67 -20.57
CA TRP A 412 4.13 -7.09 -19.68
C TRP A 412 4.09 -7.86 -18.37
N LEU A 413 4.00 -7.10 -17.28
CA LEU A 413 3.78 -7.67 -15.96
C LEU A 413 2.33 -8.11 -15.83
N ASN A 414 2.12 -9.38 -15.49
CA ASN A 414 0.81 -9.93 -15.18
C ASN A 414 0.44 -9.59 -13.74
N THR A 415 -0.60 -8.78 -13.56
CA THR A 415 -1.02 -8.34 -12.21
C THR A 415 -1.73 -9.43 -11.41
N GLY A 416 -2.25 -10.45 -12.08
CA GLY A 416 -3.16 -11.43 -11.48
C GLY A 416 -4.53 -10.84 -11.12
N ASP A 417 -4.84 -9.64 -11.60
CA ASP A 417 -6.16 -9.01 -11.47
C ASP A 417 -6.90 -9.09 -12.80
N ILE A 418 -8.23 -9.10 -12.74
CA ILE A 418 -9.10 -8.95 -13.90
C ILE A 418 -9.86 -7.63 -13.84
N GLY A 419 -10.21 -7.11 -15.00
CA GLY A 419 -10.88 -5.82 -15.09
C GLY A 419 -11.27 -5.50 -16.52
N TYR A 420 -11.77 -4.30 -16.72
CA TYR A 420 -12.11 -3.76 -18.04
C TYR A 420 -11.62 -2.31 -18.14
N MET A 421 -11.52 -1.83 -19.37
CA MET A 421 -11.19 -0.43 -19.64
C MET A 421 -12.37 0.23 -20.37
N ASP A 422 -12.76 1.43 -19.93
CA ASP A 422 -13.81 2.17 -20.60
C ASP A 422 -13.29 2.97 -21.82
N LYS A 423 -14.22 3.56 -22.60
CA LYS A 423 -13.88 4.33 -23.81
C LYS A 423 -13.00 5.54 -23.55
N GLU A 424 -13.03 6.03 -22.33
CA GLU A 424 -12.20 7.15 -21.89
C GLU A 424 -10.82 6.71 -21.40
N GLY A 425 -10.55 5.39 -21.34
CA GLY A 425 -9.29 4.81 -20.91
C GLY A 425 -9.15 4.67 -19.39
N TYR A 426 -10.24 4.76 -18.63
CA TYR A 426 -10.23 4.42 -17.22
C TYR A 426 -10.27 2.92 -17.03
N LEU A 427 -9.30 2.40 -16.30
CA LEU A 427 -9.26 1.03 -15.83
C LEU A 427 -10.23 0.85 -14.65
N MET A 428 -10.94 -0.26 -14.65
CA MET A 428 -11.77 -0.74 -13.53
C MET A 428 -11.34 -2.15 -13.19
N ILE A 429 -10.76 -2.33 -12.01
CA ILE A 429 -10.48 -3.66 -11.46
C ILE A 429 -11.79 -4.24 -10.95
N THR A 430 -12.10 -5.45 -11.40
CA THR A 430 -13.32 -6.16 -11.02
C THR A 430 -13.07 -7.24 -9.99
N ASP A 431 -11.89 -7.89 -10.04
CA ASP A 431 -11.50 -8.92 -9.05
C ASP A 431 -10.03 -9.36 -9.20
N ARG A 432 -9.60 -10.25 -8.30
CA ARG A 432 -8.44 -11.12 -8.49
C ARG A 432 -8.80 -12.28 -9.40
N SER A 433 -7.93 -12.65 -10.35
CA SER A 433 -8.15 -13.79 -11.24
C SER A 433 -8.55 -15.08 -10.50
N LYS A 434 -7.94 -15.33 -9.35
CA LYS A 434 -8.18 -16.51 -8.50
C LYS A 434 -9.43 -16.40 -7.62
N ASP A 435 -9.98 -15.19 -7.43
CA ASP A 435 -11.15 -14.92 -6.57
C ASP A 435 -12.40 -14.57 -7.41
N ALA A 436 -12.19 -14.25 -8.68
CA ALA A 436 -13.25 -13.98 -9.63
C ALA A 436 -14.10 -15.25 -9.89
N ILE A 437 -15.37 -15.06 -10.05
CA ILE A 437 -16.32 -16.14 -10.31
C ILE A 437 -16.47 -16.31 -11.81
N LYS A 438 -16.21 -17.49 -12.32
CA LYS A 438 -16.41 -17.83 -13.74
C LYS A 438 -17.67 -18.69 -13.89
N SER A 439 -18.79 -18.06 -14.22
CA SER A 439 -20.08 -18.71 -14.31
C SER A 439 -20.52 -18.87 -15.78
N GLY A 440 -20.61 -20.10 -16.25
CA GLY A 440 -20.98 -20.38 -17.66
C GLY A 440 -20.00 -19.79 -18.69
N GLY A 441 -18.74 -19.62 -18.33
CA GLY A 441 -17.71 -19.01 -19.17
C GLY A 441 -17.58 -17.49 -19.06
N GLU A 442 -18.50 -16.83 -18.39
CA GLU A 442 -18.53 -15.38 -18.20
C GLU A 442 -18.06 -14.97 -16.80
N TRP A 443 -17.43 -13.81 -16.68
CA TRP A 443 -16.94 -13.32 -15.41
C TRP A 443 -18.03 -12.61 -14.60
N ILE A 444 -18.16 -12.96 -13.30
CA ILE A 444 -18.94 -12.22 -12.31
C ILE A 444 -17.99 -11.44 -11.40
N SER A 445 -18.16 -10.13 -11.31
CA SER A 445 -17.40 -9.28 -10.40
C SER A 445 -17.90 -9.42 -8.97
N THR A 446 -17.10 -10.06 -8.11
CA THR A 446 -17.43 -10.16 -6.68
C THR A 446 -17.43 -8.78 -6.03
N LEU A 447 -16.47 -7.90 -6.39
CA LEU A 447 -16.38 -6.53 -5.85
C LEU A 447 -17.60 -5.66 -6.21
N THR A 448 -18.18 -5.86 -7.39
CA THR A 448 -19.39 -5.13 -7.79
C THR A 448 -20.61 -5.61 -7.02
N LEU A 449 -20.73 -6.92 -6.80
CA LEU A 449 -21.79 -7.50 -5.97
C LEU A 449 -21.65 -7.08 -4.50
N GLU A 450 -20.44 -7.13 -3.95
CA GLU A 450 -20.12 -6.68 -2.58
C GLU A 450 -20.51 -5.21 -2.38
N ASP A 451 -20.16 -4.34 -3.33
CA ASP A 451 -20.53 -2.93 -3.30
C ASP A 451 -22.05 -2.73 -3.35
N ALA A 452 -22.74 -3.44 -4.23
CA ALA A 452 -24.19 -3.39 -4.33
C ALA A 452 -24.89 -3.87 -3.05
N ILE A 453 -24.45 -5.00 -2.47
CA ILE A 453 -24.99 -5.54 -1.22
C ILE A 453 -24.75 -4.58 -0.05
N SER A 454 -23.56 -3.99 0.02
CA SER A 454 -23.18 -3.05 1.10
C SER A 454 -24.00 -1.75 1.10
N GLN A 455 -24.68 -1.42 0.00
CA GLN A 455 -25.61 -0.29 -0.08
C GLN A 455 -27.00 -0.61 0.53
N PHE A 456 -27.27 -1.85 0.93
CA PHE A 456 -28.49 -2.16 1.68
C PHE A 456 -28.39 -1.61 3.12
N PRO A 457 -29.41 -0.88 3.61
CA PRO A 457 -29.30 -0.10 4.86
C PRO A 457 -28.86 -0.88 6.11
N ALA A 458 -29.30 -2.15 6.21
CA ALA A 458 -28.99 -3.01 7.36
C ALA A 458 -27.62 -3.68 7.28
N VAL A 459 -26.96 -3.68 6.12
CA VAL A 459 -25.67 -4.34 5.93
C VAL A 459 -24.54 -3.50 6.47
N LEU A 460 -23.68 -4.10 7.29
CA LEU A 460 -22.43 -3.53 7.76
C LEU A 460 -21.32 -3.77 6.75
N GLU A 461 -21.21 -5.04 6.32
CA GLU A 461 -20.18 -5.49 5.39
C GLU A 461 -20.64 -6.72 4.63
N ALA A 462 -20.19 -6.89 3.39
CA ALA A 462 -20.46 -8.07 2.59
C ALA A 462 -19.19 -8.54 1.86
N ALA A 463 -19.09 -9.85 1.66
CA ALA A 463 -18.06 -10.48 0.85
C ALA A 463 -18.68 -11.59 -0.01
N VAL A 464 -18.24 -11.71 -1.27
CA VAL A 464 -18.78 -12.67 -2.22
C VAL A 464 -17.68 -13.64 -2.67
N ILE A 465 -18.01 -14.93 -2.68
CA ILE A 465 -17.14 -15.98 -3.21
C ILE A 465 -17.86 -16.79 -4.30
N GLY A 466 -17.09 -17.45 -5.15
CA GLY A 466 -17.60 -18.50 -6.04
C GLY A 466 -17.80 -19.81 -5.26
N ILE A 467 -18.95 -20.43 -5.48
CA ILE A 467 -19.22 -21.78 -5.00
C ILE A 467 -19.48 -22.71 -6.19
N PRO A 468 -19.04 -23.98 -6.13
CA PRO A 468 -19.23 -24.91 -7.24
C PRO A 468 -20.71 -25.08 -7.61
N ASP A 469 -21.02 -25.06 -8.91
CA ASP A 469 -22.34 -25.32 -9.47
C ASP A 469 -22.24 -26.32 -10.62
N PRO A 470 -23.05 -27.41 -10.62
CA PRO A 470 -22.98 -28.46 -11.64
C PRO A 470 -23.32 -28.01 -13.07
N ARG A 471 -24.06 -26.89 -13.21
CA ARG A 471 -24.51 -26.35 -14.50
C ARG A 471 -23.66 -25.20 -15.01
N TRP A 472 -23.18 -24.36 -14.08
CA TRP A 472 -22.57 -23.08 -14.40
C TRP A 472 -21.08 -23.01 -14.03
N ASP A 473 -20.51 -24.11 -13.56
CA ASP A 473 -19.14 -24.18 -13.01
C ASP A 473 -19.08 -23.55 -11.62
N GLU A 474 -19.39 -22.25 -11.54
CA GLU A 474 -19.47 -21.52 -10.28
C GLU A 474 -20.69 -20.61 -10.23
N ARG A 475 -21.21 -20.40 -9.02
CA ARG A 475 -22.23 -19.39 -8.72
C ARG A 475 -21.79 -18.53 -7.54
N PRO A 476 -22.24 -17.25 -7.49
CA PRO A 476 -21.90 -16.37 -6.39
C PRO A 476 -22.61 -16.78 -5.10
N CYS A 477 -21.87 -16.67 -3.98
CA CYS A 477 -22.38 -16.81 -2.62
C CYS A 477 -21.94 -15.61 -1.79
N ALA A 478 -22.90 -14.87 -1.24
CA ALA A 478 -22.68 -13.68 -0.43
C ALA A 478 -22.64 -14.01 1.05
N PHE A 479 -21.55 -13.66 1.73
CA PHE A 479 -21.45 -13.60 3.18
C PHE A 479 -21.76 -12.17 3.63
N ILE A 480 -22.66 -12.02 4.61
CA ILE A 480 -23.24 -10.73 4.97
C ILE A 480 -23.20 -10.56 6.49
N ALA A 481 -22.51 -9.51 6.94
CA ALA A 481 -22.55 -9.04 8.31
C ALA A 481 -23.52 -7.86 8.42
N LEU A 482 -24.46 -7.93 9.38
CA LEU A 482 -25.44 -6.86 9.60
C LEU A 482 -24.95 -5.86 10.66
N LYS A 483 -25.44 -4.64 10.58
CA LYS A 483 -25.22 -3.62 11.61
C LYS A 483 -25.84 -4.06 12.93
N PRO A 484 -25.25 -3.69 14.09
CA PRO A 484 -25.80 -4.04 15.40
C PRO A 484 -27.28 -3.70 15.53
N GLY A 485 -28.09 -4.69 15.94
CA GLY A 485 -29.53 -4.52 16.14
C GLY A 485 -30.38 -4.48 14.86
N GLN A 486 -29.77 -4.65 13.68
CA GLN A 486 -30.50 -4.75 12.41
C GLN A 486 -30.77 -6.19 12.04
N THR A 487 -31.81 -6.42 11.25
CA THR A 487 -32.19 -7.72 10.67
C THR A 487 -32.46 -7.57 9.19
N ALA A 488 -32.19 -8.61 8.41
CA ALA A 488 -32.54 -8.70 7.00
C ALA A 488 -32.69 -10.18 6.61
N LEU A 489 -33.54 -10.45 5.64
CA LEU A 489 -33.68 -11.77 5.04
C LEU A 489 -32.90 -11.85 3.71
N ALA A 490 -32.60 -13.03 3.25
CA ALA A 490 -31.94 -13.26 1.96
C ALA A 490 -32.77 -12.67 0.79
N GLU A 491 -34.09 -12.76 0.89
CA GLU A 491 -35.03 -12.19 -0.06
C GLU A 491 -34.93 -10.66 -0.15
N ASP A 492 -34.74 -9.98 0.98
CA ASP A 492 -34.59 -8.51 1.02
C ASP A 492 -33.33 -8.06 0.26
N ILE A 493 -32.23 -8.77 0.47
CA ILE A 493 -30.95 -8.51 -0.21
C ILE A 493 -31.07 -8.82 -1.71
N ARG A 494 -31.70 -9.94 -2.06
CA ARG A 494 -31.95 -10.30 -3.47
C ARG A 494 -32.81 -9.25 -4.18
N ASP A 495 -33.88 -8.78 -3.56
CA ASP A 495 -34.76 -7.79 -4.14
C ASP A 495 -34.06 -6.41 -4.28
N HIS A 496 -33.15 -6.11 -3.37
CA HIS A 496 -32.25 -4.97 -3.51
C HIS A 496 -31.33 -5.13 -4.74
N LEU A 497 -30.69 -6.27 -4.92
CA LEU A 497 -29.85 -6.56 -6.09
C LEU A 497 -30.65 -6.56 -7.40
N LEU A 498 -31.90 -7.03 -7.40
CA LEU A 498 -32.79 -6.95 -8.56
C LEU A 498 -33.04 -5.49 -9.00
N ARG A 499 -33.12 -4.54 -8.07
CA ARG A 499 -33.20 -3.10 -8.42
C ARG A 499 -31.94 -2.64 -9.14
N PHE A 500 -30.75 -3.02 -8.66
CA PHE A 500 -29.48 -2.72 -9.33
C PHE A 500 -29.41 -3.33 -10.73
N ALA A 501 -29.92 -4.55 -10.91
CA ALA A 501 -29.98 -5.19 -12.22
C ALA A 501 -30.96 -4.48 -13.18
N ASN A 502 -32.10 -4.03 -12.70
CA ASN A 502 -33.07 -3.27 -13.49
C ASN A 502 -32.54 -1.88 -13.91
N GLU A 503 -31.61 -1.31 -13.12
CA GLU A 503 -30.91 -0.08 -13.43
C GLU A 503 -29.68 -0.30 -14.35
N GLY A 504 -29.40 -1.55 -14.74
CA GLY A 504 -28.27 -1.90 -15.58
C GLY A 504 -26.89 -1.77 -14.89
N LYS A 505 -26.85 -1.74 -13.56
CA LYS A 505 -25.62 -1.63 -12.76
C LYS A 505 -24.93 -2.97 -12.53
N ILE A 506 -25.71 -4.07 -12.55
CA ILE A 506 -25.25 -5.46 -12.51
C ILE A 506 -26.07 -6.28 -13.49
N GLU A 507 -25.55 -7.43 -13.91
CA GLU A 507 -26.33 -8.38 -14.70
C GLU A 507 -27.27 -9.21 -13.80
N LYS A 508 -28.50 -9.46 -14.24
CA LYS A 508 -29.50 -10.21 -13.44
C LYS A 508 -29.02 -11.61 -13.06
N TRP A 509 -28.26 -12.24 -13.91
CA TRP A 509 -27.73 -13.59 -13.69
C TRP A 509 -26.55 -13.64 -12.71
N TRP A 510 -25.99 -12.47 -12.30
CA TRP A 510 -24.97 -12.36 -11.24
C TRP A 510 -25.55 -12.54 -9.84
N ILE A 511 -26.86 -12.38 -9.69
CA ILE A 511 -27.52 -12.41 -8.39
C ILE A 511 -27.39 -13.81 -7.78
N PRO A 512 -26.93 -13.93 -6.51
CA PRO A 512 -26.82 -15.21 -5.83
C PRO A 512 -28.17 -15.96 -5.79
N ASP A 513 -28.11 -17.28 -5.85
CA ASP A 513 -29.31 -18.11 -5.85
C ASP A 513 -29.84 -18.33 -4.42
N LEU A 514 -31.16 -18.28 -4.24
CA LEU A 514 -31.81 -18.58 -2.96
C LEU A 514 -31.96 -20.08 -2.76
N PRO A 515 -31.87 -20.57 -1.51
CA PRO A 515 -31.41 -19.86 -0.29
C PRO A 515 -29.89 -19.91 -0.09
N GLN A 516 -29.18 -20.81 -0.79
CA GLN A 516 -27.80 -21.18 -0.50
C GLN A 516 -26.76 -20.11 -0.85
N GLY A 517 -27.14 -19.16 -1.69
CA GLY A 517 -26.27 -18.05 -2.11
C GLY A 517 -26.15 -16.90 -1.10
N TYR A 518 -26.77 -17.01 0.08
CA TYR A 518 -26.76 -15.97 1.11
C TYR A 518 -26.45 -16.57 2.47
N ILE A 519 -25.36 -16.11 3.11
CA ILE A 519 -24.92 -16.58 4.43
C ILE A 519 -24.73 -15.38 5.33
N PHE A 520 -25.55 -15.29 6.39
CA PHE A 520 -25.38 -14.27 7.42
C PHE A 520 -24.35 -14.73 8.44
N VAL A 521 -23.44 -13.82 8.80
CA VAL A 521 -22.33 -14.02 9.74
C VAL A 521 -22.22 -12.85 10.73
N ASP A 522 -21.61 -13.10 11.88
CA ASP A 522 -21.40 -12.04 12.88
C ASP A 522 -20.38 -11.00 12.41
N SER A 523 -19.38 -11.44 11.66
CA SER A 523 -18.37 -10.56 11.06
C SER A 523 -17.72 -11.22 9.84
N ILE A 524 -17.26 -10.41 8.89
CA ILE A 524 -16.49 -10.85 7.74
C ILE A 524 -15.02 -11.06 8.19
N PRO A 525 -14.40 -12.23 7.91
CA PRO A 525 -13.02 -12.47 8.26
C PRO A 525 -12.06 -11.63 7.41
N HIS A 526 -11.08 -11.01 8.08
CA HIS A 526 -10.03 -10.23 7.44
C HIS A 526 -8.66 -10.84 7.72
N ASN A 527 -7.76 -10.71 6.77
CA ASN A 527 -6.36 -11.03 6.99
C ASN A 527 -5.67 -9.91 7.80
N TYR A 528 -4.42 -10.15 8.20
CA TYR A 528 -3.64 -9.24 9.03
C TYR A 528 -3.36 -7.85 8.41
N ILE A 529 -3.58 -7.67 7.11
CA ILE A 529 -3.48 -6.37 6.42
C ILE A 529 -4.83 -5.67 6.26
N GLY A 530 -5.90 -6.22 6.85
CA GLY A 530 -7.25 -5.66 6.80
C GLY A 530 -8.03 -5.90 5.51
N LYS A 531 -7.60 -6.87 4.66
CA LYS A 531 -8.35 -7.31 3.49
C LYS A 531 -9.20 -8.51 3.84
N VAL A 532 -10.39 -8.62 3.23
CA VAL A 532 -11.26 -9.80 3.36
C VAL A 532 -10.49 -11.08 3.02
N ASP A 533 -10.57 -12.06 3.91
CA ASP A 533 -9.96 -13.38 3.71
C ASP A 533 -10.95 -14.35 3.08
N LYS A 534 -11.01 -14.35 1.75
CA LYS A 534 -11.91 -15.24 0.99
C LYS A 534 -11.58 -16.72 1.14
N ASN A 535 -10.37 -17.09 1.56
CA ASN A 535 -10.03 -18.50 1.83
C ASN A 535 -10.76 -19.00 3.08
N VAL A 536 -10.83 -18.19 4.13
CA VAL A 536 -11.60 -18.49 5.32
C VAL A 536 -13.09 -18.63 4.98
N LEU A 537 -13.63 -17.73 4.14
CA LEU A 537 -15.03 -17.82 3.70
C LEU A 537 -15.31 -19.10 2.90
N ARG A 538 -14.40 -19.51 2.00
CA ARG A 538 -14.52 -20.79 1.28
C ARG A 538 -14.51 -22.00 2.22
N ALA A 539 -13.65 -21.97 3.26
CA ALA A 539 -13.63 -23.01 4.28
C ALA A 539 -14.95 -23.06 5.07
N MET A 540 -15.47 -21.90 5.51
CA MET A 540 -16.76 -21.79 6.21
C MET A 540 -17.91 -22.31 5.35
N TYR A 541 -17.92 -22.02 4.05
CA TYR A 541 -18.91 -22.58 3.14
C TYR A 541 -18.82 -24.11 3.05
N ALA A 542 -17.61 -24.65 2.89
CA ALA A 542 -17.38 -26.09 2.78
C ALA A 542 -17.79 -26.86 4.04
N GLU A 543 -17.71 -26.25 5.22
CA GLU A 543 -18.20 -26.82 6.48
C GLU A 543 -19.74 -26.82 6.55
N LYS A 544 -20.39 -25.75 6.08
CA LYS A 544 -21.86 -25.69 6.05
C LYS A 544 -22.50 -26.59 4.98
N ALA A 545 -21.78 -26.91 3.92
CA ALA A 545 -22.26 -27.75 2.82
C ALA A 545 -22.12 -29.27 3.11
N LYS A 546 -21.44 -29.65 4.20
CA LYS A 546 -21.38 -31.03 4.73
C LYS A 546 -22.56 -31.31 5.65
#